data_63c12e9d1d313b0c947c0dc365859aa8
#
_entry.id   63c12e9d1d313b0c947c0dc365859aa8
#
_cell.length_a   1.000
_cell.length_b   1.000
_cell.length_c   1.000
_cell.angle_alpha   90.00
_cell.angle_beta   90.00
_cell.angle_gamma   90.00
#
_symmetry.space_group_name_H-M   'P 1'
#
loop_
_entity.id
_entity.type
_entity.pdbx_description
1 polymer ?
#
loop_
_entity_poly.entity_id
_entity_poly.type
_entity_poly.pdbx_seq_one_letter_code
_entity_poly.pdbx_strand_id
1 'polypeptide(L)'
;MPVPVAALATGLPAGTVTAYAPAWKGAAEFDALQPFPVIRHPTSLMLPVPAVSRRAAAIAAEYGCDTVLFGAAAPLGLITPALRKAGVRRAVALTHGHEAGWAALPGARSLLRRIGDEVDVVTYLGEYFRVRLARALSPQARRRMVRLAPGVDVTFFRPGAGGGAVRERLGLTGRPVVACVSRMVPRKGQDTLIAAWPQIKAQVSEAVLLLVGDGPYASKLRRLAQRLDVTGDIIFTGPVPWPELPGYYDAADVFAMPCRTRRAGLDVEGLGIVYLEASATGLPVIGGDSGGAPDAILDGETGYVVRDGPGVAARVTELLRDPARARAMGEKGQAWVEREWREELSAARLSAILAG
;
A
#
# COMPACT_ATOMS: atom_id res chain seq x y z
N MET A 1 8.11 2.64 8.08
CA MET A 1 6.92 3.14 7.36
C MET A 1 5.79 3.26 8.36
N PRO A 2 5.21 4.44 8.56
CA PRO A 2 4.05 4.56 9.46
C PRO A 2 2.96 3.65 8.94
N VAL A 3 2.35 2.92 9.85
CA VAL A 3 1.27 2.00 9.52
C VAL A 3 0.11 2.83 8.96
N PRO A 4 -0.55 2.45 7.86
CA PRO A 4 -1.70 3.16 7.31
C PRO A 4 -2.77 3.50 8.35
N VAL A 5 -2.86 2.71 9.41
CA VAL A 5 -3.78 2.90 10.54
C VAL A 5 -3.46 4.16 11.35
N ALA A 6 -2.17 4.50 11.57
CA ALA A 6 -1.80 5.70 12.32
C ALA A 6 -2.20 6.95 11.51
N ALA A 7 -1.93 6.97 10.20
CA ALA A 7 -2.34 8.06 9.33
C ALA A 7 -3.86 8.25 9.32
N LEU A 8 -4.62 7.15 9.25
CA LEU A 8 -6.08 7.21 9.36
C LEU A 8 -6.57 7.72 10.72
N ALA A 9 -5.89 7.37 11.81
CA ALA A 9 -6.26 7.78 13.16
C ALA A 9 -5.95 9.27 13.42
N THR A 10 -4.91 9.83 12.79
CA THR A 10 -4.59 11.27 12.91
C THR A 10 -5.67 12.18 12.28
N GLY A 11 -6.45 11.66 11.35
CA GLY A 11 -7.58 12.37 10.75
C GLY A 11 -8.85 12.40 11.61
N LEU A 12 -8.86 11.74 12.78
CA LEU A 12 -9.99 11.74 13.71
C LEU A 12 -9.90 12.95 14.68
N PRO A 13 -11.03 13.39 15.25
CA PRO A 13 -11.04 14.55 16.17
C PRO A 13 -10.06 14.36 17.34
N ALA A 14 -9.38 15.43 17.73
CA ALA A 14 -8.43 15.40 18.83
C ALA A 14 -9.10 14.97 20.15
N GLY A 15 -8.40 14.15 20.94
CA GLY A 15 -8.90 13.63 22.22
C GLY A 15 -9.90 12.47 22.12
N THR A 16 -10.26 12.01 20.90
CA THR A 16 -11.23 10.91 20.72
C THR A 16 -10.57 9.55 20.47
N VAL A 17 -9.24 9.50 20.35
CA VAL A 17 -8.49 8.28 19.99
C VAL A 17 -7.57 7.86 21.11
N THR A 18 -7.53 6.57 21.42
CA THR A 18 -6.51 5.90 22.23
C THR A 18 -6.05 4.66 21.51
N ALA A 19 -4.75 4.49 21.32
CA ALA A 19 -4.19 3.36 20.61
C ALA A 19 -3.61 2.31 21.56
N TYR A 20 -3.93 1.03 21.33
CA TYR A 20 -3.28 -0.11 21.98
C TYR A 20 -2.52 -0.93 20.94
N ALA A 21 -1.22 -0.95 21.02
CA ALA A 21 -0.35 -1.49 19.97
C ALA A 21 0.82 -2.32 20.53
N PRO A 22 1.41 -3.26 19.76
CA PRO A 22 2.57 -4.05 20.17
C PRO A 22 3.81 -3.16 20.36
N ALA A 23 4.72 -3.55 21.26
CA ALA A 23 6.00 -2.89 21.41
C ALA A 23 6.96 -3.25 20.27
N TRP A 24 7.80 -2.28 19.88
CA TRP A 24 8.91 -2.48 18.96
C TRP A 24 10.11 -1.60 19.36
N LYS A 25 11.30 -1.87 18.80
CA LYS A 25 12.48 -1.00 18.99
C LYS A 25 12.24 0.36 18.32
N GLY A 26 12.34 1.46 19.08
CA GLY A 26 12.04 2.84 18.59
C GLY A 26 10.58 3.26 18.72
N ALA A 27 9.72 2.47 19.41
CA ALA A 27 8.32 2.80 19.61
C ALA A 27 8.11 4.12 20.36
N ALA A 28 8.94 4.42 21.35
CA ALA A 28 8.81 5.63 22.16
C ALA A 28 8.95 6.94 21.34
N GLU A 29 9.90 6.97 20.40
CA GLU A 29 10.10 8.13 19.51
C GLU A 29 8.87 8.31 18.60
N PHE A 30 8.32 7.22 18.08
CA PHE A 30 7.10 7.27 17.29
C PHE A 30 5.89 7.73 18.11
N ASP A 31 5.74 7.23 19.36
CA ASP A 31 4.61 7.54 20.22
C ASP A 31 4.60 9.03 20.63
N ALA A 32 5.78 9.61 20.85
CA ALA A 32 5.92 11.03 21.19
C ALA A 32 5.42 11.99 20.08
N LEU A 33 5.35 11.50 18.84
CA LEU A 33 4.87 12.26 17.68
C LEU A 33 3.36 12.10 17.43
N GLN A 34 2.66 11.22 18.18
CA GLN A 34 1.24 10.99 17.95
C GLN A 34 0.38 12.01 18.71
N PRO A 35 -0.72 12.49 18.11
CA PRO A 35 -1.63 13.43 18.78
C PRO A 35 -2.61 12.75 19.76
N PHE A 36 -2.37 11.48 20.08
CA PHE A 36 -3.23 10.67 20.96
C PHE A 36 -2.39 9.70 21.82
N PRO A 37 -2.90 9.24 22.98
CA PRO A 37 -2.22 8.27 23.82
C PRO A 37 -1.95 6.95 23.11
N VAL A 38 -0.73 6.43 23.20
CA VAL A 38 -0.35 5.10 22.71
C VAL A 38 0.07 4.21 23.86
N ILE A 39 -0.72 3.19 24.13
CA ILE A 39 -0.46 2.18 25.16
C ILE A 39 0.21 0.99 24.52
N ARG A 40 1.40 0.62 25.00
CA ARG A 40 2.17 -0.48 24.41
C ARG A 40 1.91 -1.81 25.14
N HIS A 41 1.57 -2.84 24.34
CA HIS A 41 1.65 -4.22 24.80
C HIS A 41 3.12 -4.64 24.87
N PRO A 42 3.57 -5.35 25.92
CA PRO A 42 5.00 -5.62 26.14
C PRO A 42 5.65 -6.54 25.10
N THR A 43 4.86 -7.23 24.26
CA THR A 43 5.38 -8.11 23.20
C THR A 43 5.31 -7.45 21.83
N SER A 44 6.17 -7.87 20.90
CA SER A 44 6.18 -7.39 19.51
C SER A 44 5.03 -7.96 18.66
N LEU A 45 4.27 -8.92 19.19
CA LEU A 45 3.12 -9.52 18.50
C LEU A 45 1.93 -9.57 19.48
N MET A 46 0.80 -9.01 19.04
CA MET A 46 -0.46 -9.09 19.78
C MET A 46 -1.31 -10.21 19.19
N LEU A 47 -1.62 -11.21 20.03
CA LEU A 47 -2.54 -12.31 19.71
C LEU A 47 -3.83 -12.17 20.54
N PRO A 48 -4.96 -12.77 20.13
CA PRO A 48 -6.24 -12.68 20.85
C PRO A 48 -6.26 -13.60 22.09
N VAL A 49 -5.24 -13.45 22.94
CA VAL A 49 -5.11 -14.18 24.20
C VAL A 49 -5.84 -13.46 25.36
N PRO A 50 -6.19 -14.16 26.45
CA PRO A 50 -6.93 -13.54 27.57
C PRO A 50 -6.26 -12.29 28.14
N ALA A 51 -4.93 -12.23 28.19
CA ALA A 51 -4.20 -11.05 28.69
C ALA A 51 -4.41 -9.82 27.80
N VAL A 52 -4.30 -9.96 26.46
CA VAL A 52 -4.55 -8.88 25.49
C VAL A 52 -6.02 -8.46 25.55
N SER A 53 -6.94 -9.42 25.60
CA SER A 53 -8.37 -9.16 25.69
C SER A 53 -8.76 -8.37 26.94
N ARG A 54 -8.27 -8.77 28.13
CA ARG A 54 -8.50 -8.07 29.39
C ARG A 54 -7.89 -6.66 29.40
N ARG A 55 -6.65 -6.51 28.89
CA ARG A 55 -6.01 -5.18 28.84
C ARG A 55 -6.74 -4.24 27.86
N ALA A 56 -7.14 -4.73 26.70
CA ALA A 56 -7.92 -3.94 25.74
C ALA A 56 -9.28 -3.51 26.35
N ALA A 57 -9.96 -4.41 27.05
CA ALA A 57 -11.22 -4.10 27.73
C ALA A 57 -11.02 -3.06 28.86
N ALA A 58 -9.94 -3.19 29.64
CA ALA A 58 -9.60 -2.22 30.68
C ALA A 58 -9.30 -0.82 30.09
N ILE A 59 -8.55 -0.75 29.00
CA ILE A 59 -8.28 0.51 28.28
C ILE A 59 -9.59 1.13 27.76
N ALA A 60 -10.47 0.31 27.15
CA ALA A 60 -11.75 0.81 26.66
C ALA A 60 -12.60 1.42 27.77
N ALA A 61 -12.62 0.79 28.94
CA ALA A 61 -13.33 1.31 30.12
C ALA A 61 -12.65 2.56 30.71
N GLU A 62 -11.32 2.55 30.84
CA GLU A 62 -10.52 3.65 31.38
C GLU A 62 -10.68 4.96 30.58
N TYR A 63 -10.71 4.83 29.24
CA TYR A 63 -10.83 5.99 28.32
C TYR A 63 -12.26 6.22 27.82
N GLY A 64 -13.25 5.48 28.33
CA GLY A 64 -14.66 5.64 27.92
C GLY A 64 -14.91 5.32 26.45
N CYS A 65 -14.13 4.43 25.84
CA CYS A 65 -14.25 4.09 24.42
C CYS A 65 -15.52 3.27 24.15
N ASP A 66 -16.42 3.79 23.34
CA ASP A 66 -17.61 3.07 22.86
C ASP A 66 -17.43 2.41 21.49
N THR A 67 -16.32 2.74 20.81
CA THR A 67 -15.98 2.23 19.47
C THR A 67 -14.60 1.63 19.47
N VAL A 68 -14.41 0.48 18.81
CA VAL A 68 -13.12 -0.13 18.57
C VAL A 68 -12.83 -0.24 17.07
N LEU A 69 -11.64 0.18 16.68
CA LEU A 69 -11.07 -0.03 15.36
C LEU A 69 -9.94 -1.05 15.46
N PHE A 70 -10.16 -2.25 14.93
CA PHE A 70 -9.08 -3.22 14.77
C PHE A 70 -8.20 -2.85 13.59
N GLY A 71 -6.97 -2.42 13.84
CA GLY A 71 -5.99 -2.07 12.81
C GLY A 71 -5.61 -3.24 11.90
N ALA A 72 -5.95 -4.48 12.28
CA ALA A 72 -5.96 -5.68 11.45
C ALA A 72 -7.12 -6.58 11.92
N ALA A 73 -8.03 -6.93 11.01
CA ALA A 73 -9.19 -7.75 11.32
C ALA A 73 -8.81 -9.09 11.97
N ALA A 74 -7.87 -9.79 11.34
CA ALA A 74 -7.38 -11.09 11.81
C ALA A 74 -5.96 -10.95 12.41
N PRO A 75 -5.72 -11.54 13.61
CA PRO A 75 -6.65 -12.28 14.42
C PRO A 75 -7.37 -11.48 15.52
N LEU A 76 -7.06 -10.16 15.68
CA LEU A 76 -7.48 -9.38 16.86
C LEU A 76 -9.01 -9.18 16.95
N GLY A 77 -9.73 -9.21 15.84
CA GLY A 77 -11.19 -9.12 15.85
C GLY A 77 -11.89 -10.22 16.69
N LEU A 78 -11.18 -11.31 17.02
CA LEU A 78 -11.71 -12.35 17.91
C LEU A 78 -11.93 -11.88 19.36
N ILE A 79 -11.35 -10.76 19.80
CA ILE A 79 -11.59 -10.21 21.15
C ILE A 79 -12.85 -9.34 21.23
N THR A 80 -13.56 -9.12 20.13
CA THR A 80 -14.78 -8.29 20.09
C THR A 80 -15.79 -8.63 21.18
N PRO A 81 -16.13 -9.92 21.49
CA PRO A 81 -17.06 -10.24 22.56
C PRO A 81 -16.65 -9.73 23.93
N ALA A 82 -15.36 -9.70 24.24
CA ALA A 82 -14.85 -9.17 25.49
C ALA A 82 -14.95 -7.64 25.56
N LEU A 83 -14.69 -6.95 24.45
CA LEU A 83 -14.85 -5.50 24.35
C LEU A 83 -16.32 -5.08 24.43
N ARG A 84 -17.25 -5.85 23.85
CA ARG A 84 -18.68 -5.66 24.01
C ARG A 84 -19.11 -5.69 25.47
N LYS A 85 -18.60 -6.66 26.25
CA LYS A 85 -18.85 -6.77 27.69
C LYS A 85 -18.28 -5.57 28.47
N ALA A 86 -17.24 -4.91 27.95
CA ALA A 86 -16.63 -3.73 28.54
C ALA A 86 -17.30 -2.40 28.11
N GLY A 87 -18.41 -2.45 27.37
CA GLY A 87 -19.18 -1.26 26.97
C GLY A 87 -18.97 -0.79 25.52
N VAL A 88 -18.09 -1.43 24.74
CA VAL A 88 -17.91 -1.10 23.34
C VAL A 88 -19.19 -1.40 22.56
N ARG A 89 -19.75 -0.39 21.92
CA ARG A 89 -21.00 -0.47 21.16
C ARG A 89 -20.79 -0.67 19.67
N ARG A 90 -19.62 -0.26 19.14
CA ARG A 90 -19.28 -0.38 17.73
C ARG A 90 -17.92 -1.01 17.53
N ALA A 91 -17.81 -1.96 16.61
CA ALA A 91 -16.57 -2.64 16.28
C ALA A 91 -16.34 -2.63 14.76
N VAL A 92 -15.23 -2.06 14.33
CA VAL A 92 -14.80 -1.98 12.93
C VAL A 92 -13.51 -2.75 12.73
N ALA A 93 -13.44 -3.61 11.72
CA ALA A 93 -12.28 -4.42 11.43
C ALA A 93 -11.65 -4.04 10.08
N LEU A 94 -10.43 -3.48 10.10
CA LEU A 94 -9.69 -3.17 8.88
C LEU A 94 -9.05 -4.42 8.30
N THR A 95 -9.08 -4.54 6.97
CA THR A 95 -8.31 -5.55 6.24
C THR A 95 -7.26 -4.90 5.35
N HIS A 96 -6.09 -5.52 5.25
CA HIS A 96 -4.93 -5.00 4.50
C HIS A 96 -4.46 -5.94 3.39
N GLY A 97 -5.26 -6.95 3.07
CA GLY A 97 -4.99 -7.91 2.01
C GLY A 97 -4.44 -9.26 2.48
N HIS A 98 -3.74 -9.34 3.62
CA HIS A 98 -3.27 -10.62 4.16
C HIS A 98 -4.41 -11.54 4.60
N GLU A 99 -5.58 -11.01 4.90
CA GLU A 99 -6.81 -11.74 5.21
C GLU A 99 -7.31 -12.58 4.03
N ALA A 100 -6.91 -12.26 2.80
CA ALA A 100 -7.19 -13.11 1.64
C ALA A 100 -6.55 -14.50 1.80
N GLY A 101 -5.36 -14.59 2.41
CA GLY A 101 -4.74 -15.86 2.79
C GLY A 101 -5.53 -16.63 3.85
N TRP A 102 -6.08 -15.91 4.84
CA TRP A 102 -6.98 -16.49 5.85
C TRP A 102 -8.25 -17.05 5.21
N ALA A 103 -8.81 -16.34 4.25
CA ALA A 103 -10.00 -16.78 3.51
C ALA A 103 -9.77 -18.08 2.70
N ALA A 104 -8.52 -18.37 2.32
CA ALA A 104 -8.15 -19.56 1.55
C ALA A 104 -7.95 -20.83 2.40
N LEU A 105 -7.59 -20.69 3.68
CA LEU A 105 -7.24 -21.80 4.56
C LEU A 105 -8.44 -22.18 5.45
N PRO A 106 -8.89 -23.46 5.50
CA PRO A 106 -10.13 -23.86 6.16
C PRO A 106 -10.27 -23.39 7.61
N GLY A 107 -9.28 -23.64 8.48
CA GLY A 107 -9.32 -23.23 9.87
C GLY A 107 -9.29 -21.70 10.04
N ALA A 108 -8.42 -21.01 9.33
CA ALA A 108 -8.32 -19.57 9.36
C ALA A 108 -9.60 -18.89 8.78
N ARG A 109 -10.20 -19.50 7.75
CA ARG A 109 -11.49 -19.08 7.19
C ARG A 109 -12.62 -19.09 8.22
N SER A 110 -12.68 -20.12 9.07
CA SER A 110 -13.68 -20.21 10.13
C SER A 110 -13.49 -19.11 11.18
N LEU A 111 -12.24 -18.79 11.54
CA LEU A 111 -11.93 -17.66 12.43
C LEU A 111 -12.28 -16.33 11.80
N LEU A 112 -11.97 -16.13 10.51
CA LEU A 112 -12.33 -14.91 9.79
C LEU A 112 -13.85 -14.73 9.71
N ARG A 113 -14.61 -15.81 9.48
CA ARG A 113 -16.07 -15.80 9.53
C ARG A 113 -16.58 -15.35 10.89
N ARG A 114 -16.04 -15.93 11.97
CA ARG A 114 -16.41 -15.55 13.34
C ARG A 114 -16.11 -14.06 13.60
N ILE A 115 -14.94 -13.56 13.18
CA ILE A 115 -14.63 -12.13 13.28
C ILE A 115 -15.71 -11.29 12.56
N GLY A 116 -16.02 -11.65 11.32
CA GLY A 116 -17.04 -10.94 10.54
C GLY A 116 -18.42 -10.96 11.18
N ASP A 117 -18.80 -12.02 11.87
CA ASP A 117 -20.09 -12.11 12.55
C ASP A 117 -20.15 -11.23 13.82
N GLU A 118 -19.02 -11.04 14.50
CA GLU A 118 -18.91 -10.29 15.76
C GLU A 118 -18.73 -8.76 15.58
N VAL A 119 -18.14 -8.32 14.46
CA VAL A 119 -17.92 -6.89 14.18
C VAL A 119 -19.09 -6.26 13.41
N ASP A 120 -19.27 -4.95 13.51
CA ASP A 120 -20.32 -4.23 12.78
C ASP A 120 -19.91 -3.96 11.33
N VAL A 121 -18.62 -3.74 11.07
CA VAL A 121 -18.10 -3.46 9.74
C VAL A 121 -16.79 -4.23 9.50
N VAL A 122 -16.68 -4.87 8.33
CA VAL A 122 -15.43 -5.40 7.79
C VAL A 122 -15.05 -4.54 6.59
N THR A 123 -13.88 -3.92 6.62
CA THR A 123 -13.42 -3.13 5.47
C THR A 123 -12.70 -3.99 4.44
N TYR A 124 -12.59 -3.49 3.21
CA TYR A 124 -11.75 -4.09 2.16
C TYR A 124 -11.08 -3.01 1.32
N LEU A 125 -9.92 -3.31 0.74
CA LEU A 125 -9.13 -2.36 -0.03
C LEU A 125 -9.71 -2.12 -1.43
N GLY A 126 -10.04 -3.19 -2.14
CA GLY A 126 -10.50 -3.17 -3.52
C GLY A 126 -11.26 -4.45 -3.89
N GLU A 127 -11.66 -4.55 -5.15
CA GLU A 127 -12.58 -5.60 -5.62
C GLU A 127 -11.98 -7.00 -5.48
N TYR A 128 -10.68 -7.16 -5.77
CA TYR A 128 -9.98 -8.42 -5.59
C TYR A 128 -10.14 -9.00 -4.17
N PHE A 129 -9.99 -8.14 -3.16
CA PHE A 129 -10.12 -8.54 -1.75
C PHE A 129 -11.57 -8.68 -1.33
N ARG A 130 -12.46 -7.83 -1.83
CA ARG A 130 -13.91 -7.94 -1.58
C ARG A 130 -14.42 -9.32 -1.93
N VAL A 131 -14.14 -9.80 -3.15
CA VAL A 131 -14.60 -11.12 -3.62
C VAL A 131 -14.04 -12.26 -2.76
N ARG A 132 -12.77 -12.20 -2.38
CA ARG A 132 -12.13 -13.26 -1.55
C ARG A 132 -12.65 -13.28 -0.13
N LEU A 133 -12.74 -12.14 0.51
CA LEU A 133 -13.27 -12.01 1.87
C LEU A 133 -14.74 -12.42 1.93
N ALA A 134 -15.56 -11.99 0.96
CA ALA A 134 -16.96 -12.36 0.90
C ALA A 134 -17.20 -13.88 0.88
N ARG A 135 -16.30 -14.66 0.26
CA ARG A 135 -16.40 -16.13 0.26
C ARG A 135 -16.19 -16.76 1.65
N ALA A 136 -15.45 -16.07 2.53
CA ALA A 136 -15.17 -16.54 3.88
C ALA A 136 -16.22 -16.08 4.90
N LEU A 137 -16.91 -14.97 4.64
CA LEU A 137 -17.84 -14.34 5.56
C LEU A 137 -19.27 -14.93 5.44
N SER A 138 -20.07 -14.79 6.49
CA SER A 138 -21.50 -15.11 6.47
C SER A 138 -22.28 -14.15 5.56
N PRO A 139 -23.50 -14.50 5.11
CA PRO A 139 -24.34 -13.59 4.32
C PRO A 139 -24.61 -12.26 5.04
N GLN A 140 -24.74 -12.27 6.36
CA GLN A 140 -24.95 -11.07 7.16
C GLN A 140 -23.69 -10.19 7.19
N ALA A 141 -22.51 -10.76 7.45
CA ALA A 141 -21.24 -10.03 7.47
C ALA A 141 -20.88 -9.46 6.09
N ARG A 142 -21.23 -10.17 4.99
CA ARG A 142 -21.01 -9.67 3.61
C ARG A 142 -21.76 -8.35 3.35
N ARG A 143 -22.96 -8.18 3.87
CA ARG A 143 -23.75 -6.95 3.71
C ARG A 143 -23.18 -5.76 4.47
N ARG A 144 -22.30 -6.02 5.45
CA ARG A 144 -21.61 -5.02 6.27
C ARG A 144 -20.18 -4.73 5.79
N MET A 145 -19.81 -5.24 4.62
CA MET A 145 -18.51 -4.94 4.02
C MET A 145 -18.51 -3.54 3.42
N VAL A 146 -17.50 -2.74 3.75
CA VAL A 146 -17.35 -1.37 3.25
C VAL A 146 -15.95 -1.18 2.65
N ARG A 147 -15.86 -0.51 1.50
CA ARG A 147 -14.57 -0.15 0.92
C ARG A 147 -13.91 0.94 1.74
N LEU A 148 -12.71 0.65 2.21
CA LEU A 148 -11.81 1.63 2.83
C LEU A 148 -10.38 1.32 2.37
N ALA A 149 -9.88 2.13 1.47
CA ALA A 149 -8.52 2.08 0.99
C ALA A 149 -7.75 3.32 1.49
N PRO A 150 -6.41 3.23 1.69
CA PRO A 150 -5.61 4.40 2.03
C PRO A 150 -5.65 5.42 0.89
N GLY A 151 -5.67 6.70 1.26
CA GLY A 151 -5.51 7.80 0.32
C GLY A 151 -4.04 8.22 0.16
N VAL A 152 -3.81 9.20 -0.71
CA VAL A 152 -2.51 9.82 -0.97
C VAL A 152 -2.56 11.29 -0.60
N ASP A 153 -1.51 11.76 0.06
CA ASP A 153 -1.27 13.20 0.25
C ASP A 153 -0.82 13.82 -1.09
N VAL A 154 -1.75 14.44 -1.79
CA VAL A 154 -1.52 15.08 -3.10
C VAL A 154 -0.76 16.42 -2.97
N THR A 155 -0.56 16.94 -1.77
CA THR A 155 0.27 18.10 -1.54
C THR A 155 1.73 17.71 -1.39
N PHE A 156 1.98 16.51 -0.92
CA PHE A 156 3.31 15.91 -0.78
C PHE A 156 3.76 15.23 -2.08
N PHE A 157 2.94 14.35 -2.66
CA PHE A 157 3.18 13.75 -3.96
C PHE A 157 2.54 14.60 -5.08
N ARG A 158 3.34 15.39 -5.75
CA ARG A 158 2.90 16.32 -6.79
C ARG A 158 4.00 16.60 -7.81
N PRO A 159 3.68 17.10 -9.01
CA PRO A 159 4.68 17.61 -9.95
C PRO A 159 5.49 18.74 -9.33
N GLY A 160 6.78 18.81 -9.66
CA GLY A 160 7.69 19.82 -9.12
C GLY A 160 8.13 19.60 -7.68
N ALA A 161 8.04 18.37 -7.18
CA ALA A 161 8.43 18.01 -5.80
C ALA A 161 9.94 17.77 -5.62
N GLY A 162 10.80 18.28 -6.52
CA GLY A 162 12.26 18.24 -6.40
C GLY A 162 12.96 17.29 -7.37
N GLY A 163 12.27 16.81 -8.41
CA GLY A 163 12.81 15.87 -9.39
C GLY A 163 14.05 16.38 -10.13
N GLY A 164 14.12 17.69 -10.42
CA GLY A 164 15.30 18.31 -11.04
C GLY A 164 16.58 18.09 -10.22
N ALA A 165 16.53 18.33 -8.93
CA ALA A 165 17.69 18.11 -8.03
C ALA A 165 18.08 16.62 -7.93
N VAL A 166 17.10 15.71 -7.96
CA VAL A 166 17.38 14.26 -7.99
C VAL A 166 18.03 13.87 -9.33
N ARG A 167 17.55 14.40 -10.46
CA ARG A 167 18.13 14.14 -11.78
C ARG A 167 19.57 14.64 -11.86
N GLU A 168 19.84 15.85 -11.38
CA GLU A 168 21.20 16.40 -11.36
C GLU A 168 22.15 15.53 -10.50
N ARG A 169 21.73 15.21 -9.26
CA ARG A 169 22.51 14.38 -8.33
C ARG A 169 22.84 12.99 -8.86
N LEU A 170 21.92 12.40 -9.63
CA LEU A 170 22.08 11.04 -10.17
C LEU A 170 22.57 10.99 -11.62
N GLY A 171 22.88 12.12 -12.25
CA GLY A 171 23.31 12.19 -13.65
C GLY A 171 22.23 11.79 -14.66
N LEU A 172 20.96 12.13 -14.37
CA LEU A 172 19.78 11.77 -15.16
C LEU A 172 19.25 12.92 -16.04
N THR A 173 19.88 14.07 -15.99
CA THR A 173 19.45 15.25 -16.78
C THR A 173 19.42 14.92 -18.26
N GLY A 174 18.27 15.16 -18.90
CA GLY A 174 18.05 14.88 -20.33
C GLY A 174 17.82 13.40 -20.69
N ARG A 175 17.90 12.48 -19.73
CA ARG A 175 17.69 11.06 -19.98
C ARG A 175 16.25 10.62 -19.68
N PRO A 176 15.66 9.71 -20.47
CA PRO A 176 14.39 9.08 -20.12
C PRO A 176 14.55 8.18 -18.89
N VAL A 177 13.68 8.37 -17.89
CA VAL A 177 13.75 7.67 -16.58
C VAL A 177 12.49 6.87 -16.31
N VAL A 178 12.67 5.58 -16.03
CA VAL A 178 11.61 4.72 -15.49
C VAL A 178 11.89 4.48 -14.01
N ALA A 179 10.97 4.90 -13.13
CA ALA A 179 11.12 4.66 -11.69
C ALA A 179 10.31 3.45 -11.23
N CYS A 180 10.87 2.71 -10.29
CA CYS A 180 10.18 1.69 -9.49
C CYS A 180 10.46 1.94 -8.02
N VAL A 181 9.47 2.39 -7.29
CA VAL A 181 9.57 2.70 -5.86
C VAL A 181 8.89 1.60 -5.07
N SER A 182 9.65 0.74 -4.40
CA SER A 182 9.07 -0.31 -3.56
C SER A 182 10.14 -1.06 -2.75
N ARG A 183 9.67 -1.77 -1.73
CA ARG A 183 10.51 -2.77 -1.06
C ARG A 183 10.93 -3.84 -2.07
N MET A 184 12.22 -4.19 -2.11
CA MET A 184 12.76 -5.20 -3.02
C MET A 184 12.42 -6.61 -2.54
N VAL A 185 11.28 -7.12 -3.02
CA VAL A 185 10.79 -8.48 -2.78
C VAL A 185 10.24 -9.09 -4.08
N PRO A 186 10.27 -10.42 -4.25
CA PRO A 186 9.97 -11.05 -5.55
C PRO A 186 8.59 -10.73 -6.14
N ARG A 187 7.57 -10.42 -5.32
CA ARG A 187 6.23 -10.09 -5.83
C ARG A 187 6.16 -8.73 -6.51
N LYS A 188 7.10 -7.81 -6.24
CA LYS A 188 7.10 -6.44 -6.77
C LYS A 188 7.56 -6.35 -8.24
N GLY A 189 8.20 -7.40 -8.78
CA GLY A 189 8.48 -7.52 -10.20
C GLY A 189 9.67 -6.71 -10.72
N GLN A 190 10.57 -6.21 -9.84
CA GLN A 190 11.78 -5.52 -10.28
C GLN A 190 12.65 -6.38 -11.19
N ASP A 191 12.67 -7.69 -10.96
CA ASP A 191 13.36 -8.66 -11.83
C ASP A 191 12.73 -8.76 -13.24
N THR A 192 11.42 -8.59 -13.35
CA THR A 192 10.73 -8.52 -14.66
C THR A 192 11.13 -7.25 -15.41
N LEU A 193 11.25 -6.08 -14.72
CA LEU A 193 11.76 -4.85 -15.32
C LEU A 193 13.20 -5.02 -15.81
N ILE A 194 14.08 -5.56 -14.95
CA ILE A 194 15.50 -5.78 -15.31
C ILE A 194 15.60 -6.75 -16.49
N ALA A 195 14.80 -7.82 -16.52
CA ALA A 195 14.79 -8.78 -17.61
C ALA A 195 14.29 -8.17 -18.94
N ALA A 196 13.37 -7.22 -18.88
CA ALA A 196 12.87 -6.49 -20.04
C ALA A 196 13.83 -5.37 -20.51
N TRP A 197 14.80 -4.97 -19.67
CA TRP A 197 15.63 -3.80 -19.91
C TRP A 197 16.46 -3.85 -21.19
N PRO A 198 17.11 -4.98 -21.59
CA PRO A 198 17.80 -5.06 -22.87
C PRO A 198 16.93 -4.72 -24.07
N GLN A 199 15.67 -5.18 -24.09
CA GLN A 199 14.71 -4.87 -25.16
C GLN A 199 14.30 -3.39 -25.15
N ILE A 200 14.13 -2.77 -23.98
CA ILE A 200 13.82 -1.35 -23.83
C ILE A 200 14.99 -0.50 -24.35
N LYS A 201 16.23 -0.82 -23.95
CA LYS A 201 17.46 -0.14 -24.37
C LYS A 201 17.68 -0.21 -25.88
N ALA A 202 17.34 -1.31 -26.51
CA ALA A 202 17.43 -1.45 -27.97
C ALA A 202 16.54 -0.45 -28.72
N GLN A 203 15.48 0.06 -28.07
CA GLN A 203 14.53 1.02 -28.64
C GLN A 203 14.74 2.46 -28.12
N VAL A 204 15.25 2.62 -26.90
CA VAL A 204 15.48 3.89 -26.22
C VAL A 204 16.85 3.82 -25.51
N SER A 205 17.92 4.08 -26.27
CA SER A 205 19.31 3.86 -25.84
C SER A 205 19.70 4.60 -24.56
N GLU A 206 19.17 5.79 -24.33
CA GLU A 206 19.48 6.63 -23.16
C GLU A 206 18.60 6.34 -21.94
N ALA A 207 17.67 5.39 -22.01
CA ALA A 207 16.77 5.09 -20.90
C ALA A 207 17.52 4.61 -19.65
N VAL A 208 17.05 5.03 -18.48
CA VAL A 208 17.57 4.63 -17.16
C VAL A 208 16.45 4.04 -16.32
N LEU A 209 16.74 2.93 -15.64
CA LEU A 209 15.87 2.34 -14.62
C LEU A 209 16.31 2.79 -13.23
N LEU A 210 15.47 3.53 -12.55
CA LEU A 210 15.68 4.00 -11.19
C LEU A 210 14.93 3.11 -10.19
N LEU A 211 15.64 2.25 -9.47
CA LEU A 211 15.10 1.35 -8.46
C LEU A 211 15.28 1.97 -7.07
N VAL A 212 14.18 2.48 -6.52
CA VAL A 212 14.14 3.17 -5.22
C VAL A 212 13.65 2.22 -4.13
N GLY A 213 14.45 2.05 -3.09
CA GLY A 213 14.16 1.18 -1.96
C GLY A 213 15.19 0.08 -1.77
N ASP A 214 14.92 -0.79 -0.81
CA ASP A 214 15.79 -1.93 -0.47
C ASP A 214 14.95 -3.14 -0.05
N GLY A 215 15.62 -4.29 0.15
CA GLY A 215 14.97 -5.50 0.63
C GLY A 215 15.78 -6.77 0.37
N PRO A 216 15.29 -7.92 0.86
CA PRO A 216 16.02 -9.19 0.79
C PRO A 216 16.27 -9.69 -0.64
N TYR A 217 15.63 -9.10 -1.64
CA TYR A 217 15.80 -9.46 -3.06
C TYR A 217 16.85 -8.62 -3.77
N ALA A 218 17.36 -7.53 -3.18
CA ALA A 218 18.28 -6.56 -3.79
C ALA A 218 19.54 -7.21 -4.40
N SER A 219 20.21 -8.10 -3.67
CA SER A 219 21.42 -8.78 -4.16
C SER A 219 21.15 -9.68 -5.38
N LYS A 220 19.96 -10.29 -5.47
CA LYS A 220 19.56 -11.07 -6.65
C LYS A 220 19.27 -10.17 -7.85
N LEU A 221 18.67 -9.01 -7.63
CA LEU A 221 18.41 -8.02 -8.68
C LEU A 221 19.71 -7.49 -9.27
N ARG A 222 20.69 -7.13 -8.43
CA ARG A 222 22.02 -6.67 -8.89
C ARG A 222 22.72 -7.74 -9.72
N ARG A 223 22.74 -9.02 -9.27
CA ARG A 223 23.29 -10.13 -10.05
C ARG A 223 22.54 -10.36 -11.37
N LEU A 224 21.22 -10.13 -11.42
CA LEU A 224 20.48 -10.22 -12.66
C LEU A 224 20.90 -9.12 -13.65
N ALA A 225 21.03 -7.88 -13.19
CA ALA A 225 21.53 -6.77 -14.00
C ALA A 225 22.92 -7.02 -14.58
N GLN A 226 23.82 -7.58 -13.77
CA GLN A 226 25.17 -7.99 -14.22
C GLN A 226 25.13 -9.06 -15.32
N ARG A 227 24.33 -10.13 -15.12
CA ARG A 227 24.21 -11.21 -16.13
C ARG A 227 23.61 -10.74 -17.46
N LEU A 228 22.81 -9.70 -17.45
CA LEU A 228 22.16 -9.15 -18.65
C LEU A 228 22.94 -7.96 -19.23
N ASP A 229 24.10 -7.64 -18.64
CA ASP A 229 24.95 -6.51 -19.04
C ASP A 229 24.23 -5.15 -19.12
N VAL A 230 23.36 -4.90 -18.15
CA VAL A 230 22.57 -3.66 -18.05
C VAL A 230 22.86 -2.87 -16.77
N THR A 231 23.95 -3.17 -16.08
CA THR A 231 24.30 -2.54 -14.79
C THR A 231 24.48 -1.03 -14.92
N GLY A 232 25.05 -0.55 -16.04
CA GLY A 232 25.27 0.87 -16.31
C GLY A 232 23.99 1.68 -16.54
N ASP A 233 22.86 1.00 -16.77
CA ASP A 233 21.57 1.62 -17.06
C ASP A 233 20.61 1.56 -15.87
N ILE A 234 21.03 0.97 -14.75
CA ILE A 234 20.19 0.73 -13.58
C ILE A 234 20.79 1.37 -12.34
N ILE A 235 20.08 2.30 -11.75
CA ILE A 235 20.46 2.95 -10.50
C ILE A 235 19.66 2.31 -9.35
N PHE A 236 20.40 1.75 -8.39
CA PHE A 236 19.86 1.25 -7.12
C PHE A 236 20.15 2.27 -6.03
N THR A 237 19.15 3.03 -5.60
CA THR A 237 19.34 4.09 -4.59
C THR A 237 19.56 3.55 -3.17
N GLY A 238 19.11 2.33 -2.88
CA GLY A 238 18.90 1.90 -1.50
C GLY A 238 17.65 2.57 -0.88
N PRO A 239 17.51 2.50 0.46
CA PRO A 239 16.40 3.14 1.16
C PRO A 239 16.53 4.67 1.07
N VAL A 240 15.41 5.34 0.82
CA VAL A 240 15.30 6.79 0.74
C VAL A 240 14.45 7.29 1.92
N PRO A 241 14.86 8.37 2.62
CA PRO A 241 14.05 9.00 3.64
C PRO A 241 12.70 9.45 3.09
N TRP A 242 11.64 9.30 3.89
CA TRP A 242 10.29 9.66 3.47
C TRP A 242 10.16 11.08 2.90
N PRO A 243 10.74 12.12 3.55
CA PRO A 243 10.65 13.49 3.02
C PRO A 243 11.27 13.71 1.64
N GLU A 244 12.21 12.87 1.23
CA GLU A 244 12.86 12.96 -0.08
C GLU A 244 12.13 12.16 -1.18
N LEU A 245 11.23 11.26 -0.79
CA LEU A 245 10.61 10.30 -1.70
C LEU A 245 9.85 10.95 -2.86
N PRO A 246 9.10 12.05 -2.70
CA PRO A 246 8.42 12.72 -3.81
C PRO A 246 9.36 13.16 -4.93
N GLY A 247 10.58 13.62 -4.60
CA GLY A 247 11.57 14.01 -5.58
C GLY A 247 12.02 12.86 -6.49
N TYR A 248 12.02 11.62 -5.99
CA TYR A 248 12.36 10.46 -6.82
C TYR A 248 11.23 10.04 -7.76
N TYR A 249 9.96 10.24 -7.38
CA TYR A 249 8.85 10.12 -8.33
C TYR A 249 8.93 11.23 -9.38
N ASP A 250 9.08 12.48 -8.95
CA ASP A 250 9.15 13.66 -9.83
C ASP A 250 10.36 13.65 -10.78
N ALA A 251 11.39 12.86 -10.46
CA ALA A 251 12.55 12.62 -11.34
C ALA A 251 12.26 11.63 -12.47
N ALA A 252 11.12 10.95 -12.51
CA ALA A 252 10.80 9.95 -13.52
C ALA A 252 9.95 10.52 -14.66
N ASP A 253 9.91 9.79 -15.77
CA ASP A 253 8.99 10.03 -16.91
C ASP A 253 7.88 8.97 -16.94
N VAL A 254 8.17 7.76 -16.41
CA VAL A 254 7.24 6.64 -16.31
C VAL A 254 7.45 5.94 -14.96
N PHE A 255 6.38 5.58 -14.29
CA PHE A 255 6.44 4.69 -13.13
C PHE A 255 6.12 3.26 -13.55
N ALA A 256 6.93 2.27 -13.13
CA ALA A 256 6.68 0.87 -13.44
C ALA A 256 6.96 -0.05 -12.25
N MET A 257 5.95 -0.77 -11.78
CA MET A 257 6.10 -1.85 -10.79
C MET A 257 5.24 -3.05 -11.23
N PRO A 258 5.74 -3.91 -12.13
CA PRO A 258 5.00 -5.04 -12.68
C PRO A 258 4.87 -6.17 -11.63
N CYS A 259 4.11 -5.90 -10.57
CA CYS A 259 3.89 -6.85 -9.50
C CYS A 259 3.21 -8.12 -10.00
N ARG A 260 3.43 -9.24 -9.31
CA ARG A 260 2.89 -10.54 -9.71
C ARG A 260 2.37 -11.35 -8.54
N THR A 261 1.36 -12.15 -8.84
CA THR A 261 0.81 -13.14 -7.92
C THR A 261 1.76 -14.32 -7.77
N ARG A 262 2.01 -14.74 -6.53
CA ARG A 262 2.89 -15.84 -6.18
C ARG A 262 2.21 -16.78 -5.18
N ARG A 263 2.80 -17.97 -4.97
CA ARG A 263 2.36 -18.95 -3.97
C ARG A 263 0.86 -19.27 -4.07
N ALA A 264 0.40 -19.54 -5.30
CA ALA A 264 -1.01 -19.85 -5.59
C ALA A 264 -2.00 -18.80 -5.03
N GLY A 265 -1.64 -17.52 -5.10
CA GLY A 265 -2.51 -16.41 -4.64
C GLY A 265 -2.36 -16.00 -3.17
N LEU A 266 -1.41 -16.61 -2.43
CA LEU A 266 -1.12 -16.23 -1.04
C LEU A 266 -0.16 -15.03 -0.91
N ASP A 267 0.61 -14.72 -1.96
CA ASP A 267 1.54 -13.59 -2.00
C ASP A 267 1.17 -12.69 -3.19
N VAL A 268 0.34 -11.68 -2.91
CA VAL A 268 -0.23 -10.75 -3.90
C VAL A 268 0.01 -9.31 -3.49
N GLU A 269 -0.14 -8.38 -4.43
CA GLU A 269 -0.14 -6.96 -4.11
C GLU A 269 -1.43 -6.56 -3.39
N GLY A 270 -1.32 -5.75 -2.30
CA GLY A 270 -2.47 -5.29 -1.55
C GLY A 270 -3.34 -4.32 -2.37
N LEU A 271 -2.83 -3.15 -2.60
CA LEU A 271 -3.41 -2.12 -3.46
C LEU A 271 -2.31 -1.54 -4.37
N GLY A 272 -1.08 -1.42 -3.83
CA GLY A 272 -0.01 -0.73 -4.52
C GLY A 272 -0.19 0.78 -4.47
N ILE A 273 -0.23 1.34 -3.25
CA ILE A 273 -0.35 2.80 -3.05
C ILE A 273 0.67 3.60 -3.86
N VAL A 274 1.83 3.02 -4.13
CA VAL A 274 2.89 3.60 -4.96
C VAL A 274 2.45 3.95 -6.39
N TYR A 275 1.43 3.28 -6.94
CA TYR A 275 0.83 3.66 -8.22
C TYR A 275 0.06 4.97 -8.09
N LEU A 276 -0.66 5.14 -6.99
CA LEU A 276 -1.42 6.36 -6.71
C LEU A 276 -0.48 7.53 -6.36
N GLU A 277 0.62 7.28 -5.64
CA GLU A 277 1.69 8.25 -5.37
C GLU A 277 2.34 8.72 -6.70
N ALA A 278 2.65 7.79 -7.60
CA ALA A 278 3.16 8.09 -8.94
C ALA A 278 2.16 8.89 -9.77
N SER A 279 0.89 8.47 -9.80
CA SER A 279 -0.18 9.20 -10.50
C SER A 279 -0.40 10.59 -9.93
N ALA A 280 -0.35 10.78 -8.60
CA ALA A 280 -0.42 12.10 -7.96
C ALA A 280 0.73 13.02 -8.39
N THR A 281 1.91 12.44 -8.68
CA THR A 281 3.07 13.16 -9.22
C THR A 281 2.97 13.41 -10.75
N GLY A 282 1.86 13.02 -11.39
CA GLY A 282 1.65 13.23 -12.82
C GLY A 282 2.33 12.19 -13.72
N LEU A 283 2.71 11.03 -13.19
CA LEU A 283 3.34 9.97 -13.97
C LEU A 283 2.31 8.99 -14.54
N PRO A 284 2.48 8.53 -15.77
CA PRO A 284 1.80 7.34 -16.26
C PRO A 284 2.33 6.12 -15.52
N VAL A 285 1.45 5.17 -15.17
CA VAL A 285 1.83 4.02 -14.35
C VAL A 285 1.73 2.70 -15.12
N ILE A 286 2.69 1.81 -14.91
CA ILE A 286 2.67 0.43 -15.44
C ILE A 286 2.67 -0.51 -14.23
N GLY A 287 1.55 -1.15 -13.98
CA GLY A 287 1.37 -2.11 -12.89
C GLY A 287 1.17 -3.53 -13.38
N GLY A 288 1.44 -4.49 -12.50
CA GLY A 288 1.18 -5.90 -12.80
C GLY A 288 -0.25 -6.33 -12.44
N ASP A 289 -0.78 -7.33 -13.14
CA ASP A 289 -2.08 -7.97 -12.83
C ASP A 289 -1.95 -8.87 -11.59
N SER A 290 -1.92 -8.24 -10.41
CA SER A 290 -1.74 -8.96 -9.14
C SER A 290 -2.49 -8.30 -7.99
N GLY A 291 -3.36 -9.07 -7.37
CA GLY A 291 -4.08 -8.61 -6.19
C GLY A 291 -4.93 -7.38 -6.49
N GLY A 292 -4.80 -6.35 -5.65
CA GLY A 292 -5.48 -5.07 -5.81
C GLY A 292 -4.75 -4.06 -6.70
N ALA A 293 -3.62 -4.39 -7.33
CA ALA A 293 -2.91 -3.45 -8.19
C ALA A 293 -3.77 -2.88 -9.34
N PRO A 294 -4.61 -3.69 -10.02
CA PRO A 294 -5.53 -3.15 -11.03
C PRO A 294 -6.55 -2.14 -10.49
N ASP A 295 -6.89 -2.18 -9.20
CA ASP A 295 -7.82 -1.20 -8.58
C ASP A 295 -7.19 0.21 -8.44
N ALA A 296 -5.86 0.32 -8.58
CA ALA A 296 -5.09 1.56 -8.50
C ALA A 296 -4.65 2.10 -9.88
N ILE A 297 -5.20 1.58 -10.96
CA ILE A 297 -4.86 1.95 -12.36
C ILE A 297 -6.13 1.90 -13.20
N LEU A 298 -6.43 2.97 -13.93
CA LEU A 298 -7.42 2.93 -15.01
C LEU A 298 -6.70 2.50 -16.29
N ASP A 299 -6.81 1.20 -16.63
CA ASP A 299 -6.07 0.58 -17.74
C ASP A 299 -6.37 1.26 -19.08
N GLY A 300 -5.32 1.71 -19.77
CA GLY A 300 -5.40 2.48 -21.02
C GLY A 300 -5.67 3.99 -20.82
N GLU A 301 -6.02 4.45 -19.61
CA GLU A 301 -6.36 5.85 -19.32
C GLU A 301 -5.29 6.55 -18.47
N THR A 302 -4.98 6.01 -17.28
CA THR A 302 -3.99 6.55 -16.36
C THR A 302 -2.68 5.77 -16.38
N GLY A 303 -2.67 4.63 -17.07
CA GLY A 303 -1.55 3.70 -17.13
C GLY A 303 -1.92 2.41 -17.81
N TYR A 304 -1.12 1.37 -17.56
CA TYR A 304 -1.33 0.05 -18.13
C TYR A 304 -1.20 -1.05 -17.07
N VAL A 305 -2.07 -2.06 -17.16
CA VAL A 305 -1.96 -3.31 -16.41
C VAL A 305 -1.30 -4.37 -17.30
N VAL A 306 -0.13 -4.87 -16.89
CA VAL A 306 0.66 -5.83 -17.66
C VAL A 306 0.72 -7.20 -16.97
N ARG A 307 0.90 -8.28 -17.75
CA ARG A 307 0.91 -9.65 -17.23
C ARG A 307 2.26 -10.34 -17.32
N ASP A 308 3.15 -9.85 -18.18
CA ASP A 308 4.42 -10.50 -18.51
C ASP A 308 5.53 -9.49 -18.86
N GLY A 309 6.74 -10.00 -19.05
CA GLY A 309 7.90 -9.19 -19.43
C GLY A 309 7.79 -8.51 -20.79
N PRO A 310 7.35 -9.21 -21.86
CA PRO A 310 7.08 -8.58 -23.15
C PRO A 310 6.10 -7.40 -23.07
N GLY A 311 5.01 -7.55 -22.31
CA GLY A 311 4.07 -6.47 -22.05
C GLY A 311 4.71 -5.28 -21.33
N VAL A 312 5.58 -5.54 -20.33
CA VAL A 312 6.36 -4.50 -19.66
C VAL A 312 7.24 -3.77 -20.66
N ALA A 313 8.04 -4.49 -21.46
CA ALA A 313 8.93 -3.90 -22.44
C ALA A 313 8.18 -3.02 -23.46
N ALA A 314 7.07 -3.52 -24.00
CA ALA A 314 6.25 -2.82 -24.98
C ALA A 314 5.69 -1.50 -24.41
N ARG A 315 5.08 -1.53 -23.22
CA ARG A 315 4.44 -0.36 -22.63
C ARG A 315 5.44 0.68 -22.12
N VAL A 316 6.55 0.25 -21.53
CA VAL A 316 7.64 1.17 -21.17
C VAL A 316 8.19 1.86 -22.42
N THR A 317 8.52 1.10 -23.47
CA THR A 317 9.05 1.66 -24.71
C THR A 317 8.06 2.62 -25.38
N GLU A 318 6.78 2.27 -25.43
CA GLU A 318 5.72 3.12 -25.97
C GLU A 318 5.70 4.49 -25.29
N LEU A 319 5.66 4.52 -23.95
CA LEU A 319 5.59 5.77 -23.20
C LEU A 319 6.88 6.58 -23.24
N LEU A 320 8.05 5.94 -23.25
CA LEU A 320 9.32 6.66 -23.37
C LEU A 320 9.54 7.25 -24.77
N ARG A 321 8.98 6.65 -25.83
CA ARG A 321 9.08 7.14 -27.22
C ARG A 321 8.03 8.19 -27.57
N ASP A 322 6.96 8.28 -26.78
CA ASP A 322 5.89 9.27 -26.94
C ASP A 322 5.68 10.04 -25.62
N PRO A 323 6.55 11.02 -25.32
CA PRO A 323 6.43 11.83 -24.10
C PRO A 323 5.13 12.63 -24.01
N ALA A 324 4.51 12.98 -25.16
CA ALA A 324 3.23 13.68 -25.16
C ALA A 324 2.11 12.79 -24.65
N ARG A 325 2.06 11.53 -25.11
CA ARG A 325 1.13 10.52 -24.62
C ARG A 325 1.37 10.19 -23.16
N ALA A 326 2.64 10.02 -22.75
CA ALA A 326 3.01 9.76 -21.36
C ALA A 326 2.49 10.87 -20.44
N ARG A 327 2.72 12.13 -20.81
CA ARG A 327 2.22 13.29 -20.06
C ARG A 327 0.70 13.33 -19.98
N ALA A 328 0.00 13.19 -21.11
CA ALA A 328 -1.47 13.20 -21.13
C ALA A 328 -2.08 12.08 -20.28
N MET A 329 -1.43 10.90 -20.23
CA MET A 329 -1.84 9.78 -19.40
C MET A 329 -1.58 10.07 -17.91
N GLY A 330 -0.43 10.67 -17.58
CA GLY A 330 -0.09 11.10 -16.21
C GLY A 330 -1.02 12.19 -15.68
N GLU A 331 -1.37 13.20 -16.50
CA GLU A 331 -2.33 14.25 -16.13
C GLU A 331 -3.72 13.67 -15.79
N LYS A 332 -4.18 12.69 -16.58
CA LYS A 332 -5.43 11.96 -16.24
C LYS A 332 -5.31 11.21 -14.92
N GLY A 333 -4.15 10.59 -14.67
CA GLY A 333 -3.85 9.89 -13.42
C GLY A 333 -3.89 10.84 -12.23
N GLN A 334 -3.25 11.99 -12.32
CA GLN A 334 -3.25 13.02 -11.30
C GLN A 334 -4.67 13.50 -10.99
N ALA A 335 -5.43 13.90 -12.01
CA ALA A 335 -6.81 14.36 -11.84
C ALA A 335 -7.72 13.28 -11.21
N TRP A 336 -7.51 12.01 -11.54
CA TRP A 336 -8.24 10.90 -10.95
C TRP A 336 -7.88 10.70 -9.47
N VAL A 337 -6.60 10.76 -9.11
CA VAL A 337 -6.16 10.64 -7.70
C VAL A 337 -6.68 11.82 -6.87
N GLU A 338 -6.59 13.04 -7.36
CA GLU A 338 -7.13 14.24 -6.71
C GLU A 338 -8.65 14.13 -6.45
N ARG A 339 -9.40 13.53 -7.36
CA ARG A 339 -10.85 13.37 -7.20
C ARG A 339 -11.25 12.24 -6.26
N GLU A 340 -10.53 11.11 -6.27
CA GLU A 340 -11.05 9.87 -5.67
C GLU A 340 -10.17 9.26 -4.58
N TRP A 341 -8.89 9.65 -4.51
CA TRP A 341 -7.92 8.96 -3.67
C TRP A 341 -7.16 9.88 -2.72
N ARG A 342 -7.60 11.11 -2.52
CA ARG A 342 -6.98 11.99 -1.53
C ARG A 342 -7.11 11.40 -0.11
N GLU A 343 -6.12 11.66 0.71
CA GLU A 343 -6.07 11.20 2.11
C GLU A 343 -7.29 11.66 2.92
N GLU A 344 -7.75 12.90 2.70
CA GLU A 344 -8.91 13.46 3.39
C GLU A 344 -10.20 12.69 3.08
N LEU A 345 -10.34 12.15 1.87
CA LEU A 345 -11.50 11.31 1.50
C LEU A 345 -11.49 9.98 2.25
N SER A 346 -10.30 9.41 2.46
CA SER A 346 -10.16 8.17 3.24
C SER A 346 -10.42 8.41 4.72
N ALA A 347 -9.95 9.53 5.27
CA ALA A 347 -10.23 9.94 6.65
C ALA A 347 -11.72 10.20 6.87
N ALA A 348 -12.38 10.94 5.96
CA ALA A 348 -13.82 11.18 6.03
C ALA A 348 -14.65 9.89 5.97
N ARG A 349 -14.26 8.95 5.08
CA ARG A 349 -14.91 7.62 4.99
C ARG A 349 -14.74 6.83 6.29
N LEU A 350 -13.53 6.85 6.88
CA LEU A 350 -13.31 6.19 8.17
C LEU A 350 -14.17 6.82 9.27
N SER A 351 -14.23 8.15 9.36
CA SER A 351 -15.06 8.86 10.34
C SER A 351 -16.54 8.46 10.20
N ALA A 352 -17.06 8.41 8.99
CA ALA A 352 -18.43 7.95 8.72
C ALA A 352 -18.63 6.47 9.12
N ILE A 353 -17.67 5.60 8.84
CA ILE A 353 -17.72 4.18 9.24
C ILE A 353 -17.71 4.04 10.77
N LEU A 354 -16.99 4.89 11.50
CA LEU A 354 -16.92 4.83 12.96
C LEU A 354 -18.16 5.41 13.63
N ALA A 355 -18.79 6.42 13.01
CA ALA A 355 -20.00 7.06 13.54
C ALA A 355 -21.27 6.19 13.41
N GLY A 356 -21.39 5.35 12.38
CA GLY A 356 -22.51 4.42 12.20
C GLY A 356 -23.24 4.60 10.90
#